data_3f7b519289076440ca1a9d0113e25171
#
_entry.id   3f7b519289076440ca1a9d0113e25171
#
_cell.length_a   1.000
_cell.length_b   1.000
_cell.length_c   1.000
_cell.angle_alpha   90.00
_cell.angle_beta   90.00
_cell.angle_gamma   90.00
#
_symmetry.space_group_name_H-M   'P 1'
#
loop_
_entity.id
_entity.type
_entity.pdbx_description
1 polymer ?
#
loop_
_entity_poly.entity_id
_entity_poly.type
_entity_poly.pdbx_seq_one_letter_code
_entity_poly.pdbx_strand_id
1 'polypeptide(L)'
;MFGMWEKEIEEMKKAALLAEKKILEVYHSSFKVETKSDDSPVTEADKAADKIIKDYLAEKFPDYAFLTEESVDTKERLKKDFVFIIDPVDGTVEFVNKTGGFSTNIALCYKHEIVAGVINIPLEKTTYFAIRGGGAWKEERDKNPLRIHVSDRVGKNLRALISISHLIDKEKEQIARHKECFESVTPCGAATKFCRIAEGVADVAVRYSVGTKEWDTAAGEILLEEAGGHFTNLHLEKYTHNREDVYNRDGYVVVNDMRNALL
;
A
#
# COMPACT_ATOMS: atom_id res chain seq x y z
N MET A 1 0.03 24.19 2.10
CA MET A 1 -0.80 24.16 3.33
C MET A 1 -1.72 22.96 3.16
N PHE A 2 -1.50 21.88 3.91
CA PHE A 2 -2.15 20.58 3.67
C PHE A 2 -3.52 20.47 4.32
N GLY A 3 -4.16 21.29 4.95
CA GLY A 3 -5.54 21.18 5.42
C GLY A 3 -5.74 20.31 6.68
N MET A 4 -6.87 19.61 6.76
CA MET A 4 -7.42 19.01 7.99
C MET A 4 -6.56 17.90 8.63
N TRP A 5 -5.72 17.17 7.88
CA TRP A 5 -4.99 15.96 8.33
C TRP A 5 -3.48 16.15 8.39
N GLU A 6 -2.99 17.40 8.50
CA GLU A 6 -1.55 17.71 8.51
C GLU A 6 -0.80 17.07 9.70
N LYS A 7 -1.42 17.07 10.87
CA LYS A 7 -0.82 16.46 12.06
C LYS A 7 -0.69 14.94 11.89
N GLU A 8 -1.76 14.30 11.43
CA GLU A 8 -1.81 12.86 11.26
C GLU A 8 -0.77 12.39 10.25
N ILE A 9 -0.68 13.02 9.08
CA ILE A 9 0.29 12.59 8.05
C ILE A 9 1.73 12.75 8.52
N GLU A 10 2.07 13.82 9.23
CA GLU A 10 3.42 14.01 9.75
C GLU A 10 3.79 12.97 10.81
N GLU A 11 2.85 12.61 11.70
CA GLU A 11 3.10 11.58 12.70
C GLU A 11 3.12 10.18 12.06
N MET A 12 2.31 9.90 11.03
CA MET A 12 2.38 8.65 10.26
C MET A 12 3.73 8.49 9.54
N LYS A 13 4.26 9.54 8.91
CA LYS A 13 5.60 9.56 8.30
C LYS A 13 6.69 9.25 9.33
N LYS A 14 6.63 9.90 10.50
CA LYS A 14 7.59 9.65 11.60
C LYS A 14 7.52 8.21 12.09
N ALA A 15 6.30 7.66 12.27
CA ALA A 15 6.10 6.27 12.68
C ALA A 15 6.73 5.29 11.68
N ALA A 16 6.49 5.49 10.38
CA ALA A 16 7.08 4.67 9.32
C ALA A 16 8.62 4.74 9.32
N LEU A 17 9.20 5.93 9.51
CA LEU A 17 10.65 6.11 9.58
C LEU A 17 11.29 5.53 10.86
N LEU A 18 10.56 5.51 11.97
CA LEU A 18 11.02 4.82 13.18
C LEU A 18 11.05 3.31 12.99
N ALA A 19 10.01 2.75 12.36
CA ALA A 19 9.94 1.33 12.03
C ALA A 19 11.02 0.92 10.99
N GLU A 20 11.28 1.76 9.99
CA GLU A 20 12.30 1.52 8.95
C GLU A 20 13.66 1.14 9.54
N LYS A 21 14.08 1.81 10.61
CA LYS A 21 15.38 1.52 11.25
C LYS A 21 15.46 0.05 11.71
N LYS A 22 14.38 -0.42 12.35
CA LYS A 22 14.33 -1.81 12.85
C LYS A 22 14.16 -2.81 11.71
N ILE A 23 13.34 -2.48 10.71
CA ILE A 23 13.15 -3.29 9.50
C ILE A 23 14.50 -3.51 8.80
N LEU A 24 15.27 -2.45 8.58
CA LEU A 24 16.57 -2.54 7.91
C LEU A 24 17.63 -3.24 8.77
N GLU A 25 17.62 -3.04 10.10
CA GLU A 25 18.48 -3.81 11.02
C GLU A 25 18.27 -5.32 10.86
N VAL A 26 17.01 -5.77 10.90
CA VAL A 26 16.65 -7.17 10.68
C VAL A 26 17.01 -7.61 9.25
N TYR A 27 16.63 -6.82 8.26
CA TYR A 27 16.91 -7.13 6.85
C TYR A 27 18.40 -7.39 6.58
N HIS A 28 19.31 -6.66 7.23
CA HIS A 28 20.76 -6.83 7.05
C HIS A 28 21.40 -7.87 7.99
N SER A 29 20.61 -8.47 8.90
CA SER A 29 21.08 -9.52 9.81
C SER A 29 20.67 -10.93 9.34
N SER A 30 21.01 -11.92 10.15
CA SER A 30 20.41 -13.27 10.07
C SER A 30 19.15 -13.25 10.94
N PHE A 31 18.00 -13.58 10.39
CA PHE A 31 16.73 -13.60 11.10
C PHE A 31 16.01 -14.94 10.92
N LYS A 32 15.10 -15.23 11.83
CA LYS A 32 14.21 -16.40 11.73
C LYS A 32 12.94 -16.02 10.97
N VAL A 33 12.45 -16.97 10.19
CA VAL A 33 11.15 -16.88 9.52
C VAL A 33 10.21 -17.82 10.25
N GLU A 34 9.08 -17.31 10.70
CA GLU A 34 7.98 -18.11 11.24
C GLU A 34 6.86 -18.17 10.17
N THR A 35 6.00 -19.16 10.27
CA THR A 35 4.83 -19.31 9.40
C THR A 35 3.58 -19.00 10.19
N LYS A 36 2.73 -18.10 9.69
CA LYS A 36 1.42 -17.80 10.27
C LYS A 36 0.43 -18.95 10.01
N SER A 37 -0.75 -18.86 10.62
CA SER A 37 -1.81 -19.86 10.44
C SER A 37 -2.41 -19.90 9.03
N ASP A 38 -2.18 -18.86 8.24
CA ASP A 38 -2.60 -18.76 6.83
C ASP A 38 -1.46 -19.11 5.84
N ASP A 39 -0.42 -19.79 6.33
CA ASP A 39 0.79 -20.20 5.60
C ASP A 39 1.67 -19.03 5.09
N SER A 40 1.36 -17.79 5.44
CA SER A 40 2.22 -16.65 5.10
C SER A 40 3.45 -16.56 6.02
N PRO A 41 4.60 -16.08 5.52
CA PRO A 41 5.78 -15.86 6.36
C PRO A 41 5.58 -14.65 7.26
N VAL A 42 6.21 -14.68 8.43
CA VAL A 42 6.37 -13.53 9.32
C VAL A 42 7.76 -13.55 9.93
N THR A 43 8.34 -12.39 10.12
CA THR A 43 9.66 -12.23 10.71
C THR A 43 9.60 -11.38 11.98
N GLU A 44 10.70 -11.28 12.69
CA GLU A 44 10.81 -10.35 13.81
C GLU A 44 10.74 -8.87 13.36
N ALA A 45 10.99 -8.59 12.07
CA ALA A 45 10.84 -7.25 11.51
C ALA A 45 9.37 -6.82 11.51
N ASP A 46 8.47 -7.71 11.07
CA ASP A 46 7.02 -7.46 11.02
C ASP A 46 6.48 -7.13 12.41
N LYS A 47 6.75 -8.02 13.38
CA LYS A 47 6.27 -7.86 14.77
C LYS A 47 6.85 -6.62 15.46
N ALA A 48 8.14 -6.34 15.25
CA ALA A 48 8.78 -5.19 15.84
C ALA A 48 8.32 -3.88 15.22
N ALA A 49 8.15 -3.83 13.89
CA ALA A 49 7.62 -2.67 13.18
C ALA A 49 6.17 -2.37 13.59
N ASP A 50 5.30 -3.39 13.67
CA ASP A 50 3.93 -3.25 14.18
C ASP A 50 3.91 -2.57 15.54
N LYS A 51 4.71 -3.10 16.48
CA LYS A 51 4.79 -2.53 17.84
C LYS A 51 5.27 -1.10 17.84
N ILE A 52 6.34 -0.77 17.09
CA ILE A 52 6.89 0.58 17.02
C ILE A 52 5.85 1.57 16.48
N ILE A 53 5.18 1.23 15.37
CA ILE A 53 4.20 2.10 14.73
C ILE A 53 3.00 2.32 15.66
N LYS A 54 2.46 1.24 16.23
CA LYS A 54 1.30 1.32 17.13
C LYS A 54 1.60 2.11 18.40
N ASP A 55 2.69 1.79 19.09
CA ASP A 55 3.04 2.49 20.34
C ASP A 55 3.21 3.99 20.08
N TYR A 56 3.90 4.36 19.00
CA TYR A 56 4.11 5.75 18.64
C TYR A 56 2.79 6.48 18.31
N LEU A 57 1.97 5.90 17.44
CA LEU A 57 0.71 6.53 17.02
C LEU A 57 -0.33 6.55 18.16
N ALA A 58 -0.38 5.52 19.01
CA ALA A 58 -1.27 5.50 20.17
C ALA A 58 -0.93 6.59 21.19
N GLU A 59 0.35 6.93 21.37
CA GLU A 59 0.76 8.06 22.20
C GLU A 59 0.26 9.41 21.64
N LYS A 60 0.29 9.58 20.31
CA LYS A 60 -0.10 10.84 19.64
C LYS A 60 -1.62 10.97 19.46
N PHE A 61 -2.31 9.83 19.32
CA PHE A 61 -3.75 9.73 19.00
C PHE A 61 -4.44 8.67 19.89
N PRO A 62 -4.59 8.92 21.19
CA PRO A 62 -5.08 7.92 22.16
C PRO A 62 -6.52 7.46 21.92
N ASP A 63 -7.32 8.25 21.19
CA ASP A 63 -8.72 7.94 20.90
C ASP A 63 -8.92 7.17 19.58
N TYR A 64 -7.85 7.00 18.77
CA TYR A 64 -7.91 6.30 17.49
C TYR A 64 -7.74 4.80 17.69
N ALA A 65 -8.41 4.02 16.84
CA ALA A 65 -8.26 2.56 16.82
C ALA A 65 -7.23 2.11 15.79
N PHE A 66 -6.92 0.82 15.82
CA PHE A 66 -5.93 0.20 14.95
C PHE A 66 -6.49 -1.07 14.33
N LEU A 67 -6.23 -1.23 13.04
CA LEU A 67 -6.32 -2.47 12.28
C LEU A 67 -4.93 -2.74 11.71
N THR A 68 -4.27 -3.79 12.15
CA THR A 68 -2.92 -4.12 11.68
C THR A 68 -2.81 -5.60 11.31
N GLU A 69 -1.90 -5.92 10.41
CA GLU A 69 -1.69 -7.31 10.00
C GLU A 69 -1.19 -8.20 11.15
N GLU A 70 -0.34 -7.67 12.03
CA GLU A 70 0.38 -8.45 13.04
C GLU A 70 -0.32 -8.49 14.41
N SER A 71 -1.42 -7.79 14.56
CA SER A 71 -2.14 -7.72 15.83
C SER A 71 -3.53 -8.38 15.75
N VAL A 72 -3.96 -8.95 16.88
CA VAL A 72 -5.30 -9.54 16.98
C VAL A 72 -6.36 -8.45 16.81
N ASP A 73 -7.23 -8.62 15.84
CA ASP A 73 -8.38 -7.74 15.63
C ASP A 73 -9.54 -8.11 16.56
N THR A 74 -9.73 -7.32 17.61
CA THR A 74 -10.82 -7.48 18.58
C THR A 74 -12.18 -6.96 18.08
N LYS A 75 -12.24 -6.40 16.89
CA LYS A 75 -13.41 -5.75 16.27
C LYS A 75 -13.91 -4.48 16.99
N GLU A 76 -13.28 -4.06 18.09
CA GLU A 76 -13.63 -2.80 18.76
C GLU A 76 -13.42 -1.56 17.86
N ARG A 77 -12.53 -1.66 16.90
CA ARG A 77 -12.29 -0.64 15.87
C ARG A 77 -13.54 -0.30 15.04
N LEU A 78 -14.49 -1.25 14.88
CA LEU A 78 -15.72 -1.06 14.11
C LEU A 78 -16.66 -0.01 14.74
N LYS A 79 -16.45 0.31 16.01
CA LYS A 79 -17.20 1.35 16.76
C LYS A 79 -16.52 2.72 16.72
N LYS A 80 -15.38 2.84 16.01
CA LYS A 80 -14.55 4.05 16.00
C LYS A 80 -14.60 4.74 14.65
N ASP A 81 -14.71 6.07 14.68
CA ASP A 81 -14.65 6.89 13.47
C ASP A 81 -13.24 6.97 12.89
N PHE A 82 -12.21 6.94 13.75
CA PHE A 82 -10.80 7.05 13.36
C PHE A 82 -10.08 5.73 13.56
N VAL A 83 -9.55 5.17 12.48
CA VAL A 83 -8.83 3.89 12.50
C VAL A 83 -7.56 3.99 11.67
N PHE A 84 -6.41 3.73 12.28
CA PHE A 84 -5.19 3.46 11.51
C PHE A 84 -5.25 2.04 10.95
N ILE A 85 -5.00 1.91 9.65
CA ILE A 85 -4.91 0.63 8.92
C ILE A 85 -3.45 0.46 8.51
N ILE A 86 -2.79 -0.60 9.00
CA ILE A 86 -1.33 -0.71 8.96
C ILE A 86 -0.90 -2.08 8.46
N ASP A 87 -0.01 -2.08 7.47
CA ASP A 87 0.86 -3.20 7.16
C ASP A 87 2.30 -2.81 7.50
N PRO A 88 2.89 -3.40 8.53
CA PRO A 88 4.24 -3.05 8.97
C PRO A 88 5.32 -3.41 7.95
N VAL A 89 5.17 -4.56 7.26
CA VAL A 89 6.10 -5.05 6.22
C VAL A 89 5.32 -5.77 5.12
N ASP A 90 4.69 -4.99 4.25
CA ASP A 90 4.04 -5.52 3.05
C ASP A 90 5.11 -6.07 2.08
N GLY A 91 4.94 -7.32 1.64
CA GLY A 91 5.91 -8.04 0.83
C GLY A 91 6.92 -8.83 1.67
N THR A 92 6.46 -9.52 2.73
CA THR A 92 7.33 -10.36 3.58
C THR A 92 8.04 -11.46 2.80
N VAL A 93 7.45 -11.98 1.72
CA VAL A 93 8.11 -12.95 0.82
C VAL A 93 9.33 -12.31 0.14
N GLU A 94 9.20 -11.11 -0.38
CA GLU A 94 10.26 -10.32 -0.99
C GLU A 94 11.35 -9.95 0.03
N PHE A 95 10.93 -9.61 1.26
CA PHE A 95 11.84 -9.35 2.38
C PHE A 95 12.68 -10.58 2.73
N VAL A 96 12.06 -11.74 2.91
CA VAL A 96 12.72 -13.00 3.25
C VAL A 96 13.69 -13.43 2.15
N ASN A 97 13.28 -13.33 0.89
CA ASN A 97 14.09 -13.73 -0.27
C ASN A 97 15.15 -12.68 -0.67
N LYS A 98 15.22 -11.54 0.03
CA LYS A 98 16.19 -10.46 -0.27
C LYS A 98 16.06 -9.90 -1.70
N THR A 99 14.87 -9.97 -2.30
CA THR A 99 14.62 -9.46 -3.66
C THR A 99 14.27 -7.98 -3.71
N GLY A 100 14.07 -7.35 -2.55
CA GLY A 100 13.55 -5.98 -2.44
C GLY A 100 12.04 -5.95 -2.71
N GLY A 101 11.48 -4.75 -2.86
CA GLY A 101 10.06 -4.60 -3.21
C GLY A 101 9.09 -4.76 -2.04
N PHE A 102 9.56 -4.58 -0.81
CA PHE A 102 8.74 -4.50 0.39
C PHE A 102 8.54 -3.05 0.85
N SER A 103 7.46 -2.80 1.55
CA SER A 103 7.10 -1.47 2.04
C SER A 103 6.45 -1.50 3.43
N THR A 104 6.37 -0.34 4.08
CA THR A 104 5.53 -0.11 5.25
C THR A 104 4.36 0.76 4.84
N ASN A 105 3.14 0.30 5.07
CA ASN A 105 1.93 0.99 4.68
C ASN A 105 1.16 1.44 5.93
N ILE A 106 0.82 2.72 6.01
CA ILE A 106 0.00 3.29 7.08
C ILE A 106 -1.09 4.14 6.43
N ALA A 107 -2.35 3.82 6.66
CA ALA A 107 -3.49 4.62 6.23
C ALA A 107 -4.30 5.11 7.43
N LEU A 108 -4.93 6.26 7.30
CA LEU A 108 -5.94 6.75 8.23
C LEU A 108 -7.30 6.66 7.58
N CYS A 109 -8.17 5.85 8.18
CA CYS A 109 -9.58 5.76 7.84
C CYS A 109 -10.38 6.66 8.77
N TYR A 110 -11.24 7.50 8.20
CA TYR A 110 -12.24 8.29 8.90
C TYR A 110 -13.62 7.97 8.35
N LYS A 111 -14.50 7.42 9.17
CA LYS A 111 -15.89 7.05 8.79
C LYS A 111 -15.94 6.23 7.49
N HIS A 112 -15.15 5.16 7.44
CA HIS A 112 -15.07 4.21 6.33
C HIS A 112 -14.42 4.74 5.04
N GLU A 113 -13.85 5.95 5.02
CA GLU A 113 -13.09 6.51 3.90
C GLU A 113 -11.63 6.73 4.27
N ILE A 114 -10.71 6.50 3.35
CA ILE A 114 -9.30 6.81 3.57
C ILE A 114 -9.06 8.29 3.35
N VAL A 115 -8.48 8.96 4.35
CA VAL A 115 -8.25 10.42 4.35
C VAL A 115 -6.78 10.80 4.34
N ALA A 116 -5.89 9.89 4.72
CA ALA A 116 -4.44 10.07 4.62
C ALA A 116 -3.76 8.71 4.45
N GLY A 117 -2.62 8.68 3.78
CA GLY A 117 -1.84 7.46 3.55
C GLY A 117 -0.35 7.72 3.43
N VAL A 118 0.46 6.80 3.95
CA VAL A 118 1.91 6.78 3.85
C VAL A 118 2.34 5.39 3.37
N ILE A 119 3.20 5.35 2.36
CA ILE A 119 3.92 4.15 1.91
C ILE A 119 5.40 4.47 1.97
N ASN A 120 6.12 3.83 2.87
CA ASN A 120 7.57 3.97 2.98
C ASN A 120 8.25 2.77 2.34
N ILE A 121 9.22 3.00 1.45
CA ILE A 121 10.02 1.98 0.77
C ILE A 121 11.45 2.05 1.31
N PRO A 122 11.80 1.24 2.33
CA PRO A 122 13.06 1.37 3.08
C PRO A 122 14.31 1.30 2.21
N LEU A 123 14.37 0.35 1.27
CA LEU A 123 15.54 0.15 0.42
C LEU A 123 15.76 1.28 -0.60
N GLU A 124 14.69 1.98 -0.97
CA GLU A 124 14.75 3.13 -1.87
C GLU A 124 14.96 4.46 -1.10
N LYS A 125 14.88 4.42 0.24
CA LYS A 125 14.91 5.61 1.10
C LYS A 125 13.87 6.65 0.66
N THR A 126 12.68 6.17 0.28
CA THR A 126 11.64 6.99 -0.32
C THR A 126 10.33 6.76 0.43
N THR A 127 9.65 7.86 0.75
CA THR A 127 8.32 7.86 1.34
C THR A 127 7.33 8.51 0.36
N TYR A 128 6.25 7.81 0.06
CA TYR A 128 5.10 8.35 -0.66
C TYR A 128 4.00 8.66 0.35
N PHE A 129 3.32 9.78 0.17
CA PHE A 129 2.22 10.14 1.06
C PHE A 129 1.17 10.98 0.35
N ALA A 130 -0.05 10.90 0.86
CA ALA A 130 -1.18 11.69 0.35
C ALA A 130 -2.15 12.05 1.46
N ILE A 131 -2.85 13.16 1.27
CA ILE A 131 -3.93 13.64 2.13
C ILE A 131 -5.11 13.97 1.24
N ARG A 132 -6.32 13.63 1.66
CA ARG A 132 -7.56 13.94 0.95
C ARG A 132 -7.66 15.44 0.65
N GLY A 133 -7.66 15.80 -0.65
CA GLY A 133 -7.64 17.19 -1.13
C GLY A 133 -6.30 17.91 -1.05
N GLY A 134 -5.24 17.23 -0.59
CA GLY A 134 -3.87 17.79 -0.45
C GLY A 134 -2.89 17.36 -1.54
N GLY A 135 -3.31 16.43 -2.40
CA GLY A 135 -2.48 15.83 -3.44
C GLY A 135 -1.57 14.71 -2.95
N ALA A 136 -0.92 14.06 -3.89
CA ALA A 136 0.04 12.99 -3.67
C ALA A 136 1.48 13.50 -3.80
N TRP A 137 2.36 12.98 -2.98
CA TRP A 137 3.73 13.46 -2.81
C TRP A 137 4.72 12.31 -2.71
N LYS A 138 5.92 12.52 -3.25
CA LYS A 138 7.09 11.66 -3.10
C LYS A 138 8.19 12.41 -2.36
N GLU A 139 8.73 11.83 -1.31
CA GLU A 139 9.81 12.40 -0.51
C GLU A 139 10.98 11.40 -0.47
N GLU A 140 12.04 11.72 -1.15
CA GLU A 140 13.31 10.98 -1.02
C GLU A 140 14.08 11.51 0.18
N ARG A 141 14.88 10.67 0.83
CA ARG A 141 15.67 11.05 2.00
C ARG A 141 16.53 12.29 1.70
N ASP A 142 16.50 13.26 2.60
CA ASP A 142 17.25 14.50 2.52
C ASP A 142 16.87 15.42 1.33
N LYS A 143 15.71 15.18 0.70
CA LYS A 143 15.15 16.04 -0.35
C LYS A 143 13.78 16.59 0.04
N ASN A 144 13.43 17.74 -0.57
CA ASN A 144 12.09 18.28 -0.43
C ASN A 144 11.06 17.37 -1.12
N PRO A 145 9.85 17.24 -0.56
CA PRO A 145 8.76 16.50 -1.19
C PRO A 145 8.43 17.08 -2.59
N LEU A 146 8.22 16.18 -3.55
CA LEU A 146 7.77 16.51 -4.90
C LEU A 146 6.32 16.06 -5.05
N ARG A 147 5.46 16.92 -5.59
CA ARG A 147 4.11 16.56 -5.96
C ARG A 147 4.16 15.60 -7.15
N ILE A 148 3.40 14.51 -7.07
CA ILE A 148 3.36 13.48 -8.12
C ILE A 148 1.97 13.41 -8.75
N HIS A 149 1.94 12.94 -9.99
CA HIS A 149 0.72 12.72 -10.77
C HIS A 149 0.87 11.47 -11.62
N VAL A 150 -0.25 10.80 -11.86
CA VAL A 150 -0.30 9.69 -12.83
C VAL A 150 0.07 10.15 -14.24
N SER A 151 0.41 9.21 -15.11
CA SER A 151 0.64 9.51 -16.54
C SER A 151 -0.68 9.80 -17.28
N ASP A 152 -0.58 10.40 -18.45
CA ASP A 152 -1.70 10.68 -19.36
C ASP A 152 -1.89 9.62 -20.45
N ARG A 153 -1.19 8.48 -20.37
CA ARG A 153 -1.26 7.39 -21.35
C ARG A 153 -2.61 6.69 -21.32
N VAL A 154 -3.20 6.45 -22.49
CA VAL A 154 -4.49 5.77 -22.63
C VAL A 154 -4.49 4.81 -23.83
N GLY A 155 -4.98 3.60 -23.60
CA GLY A 155 -5.30 2.58 -24.59
C GLY A 155 -4.11 1.85 -25.20
N LYS A 156 -2.98 2.50 -25.44
CA LYS A 156 -1.77 1.90 -26.05
C LYS A 156 -0.51 2.36 -25.35
N ASN A 157 0.56 1.60 -25.58
CA ASN A 157 1.88 1.84 -24.99
C ASN A 157 1.82 1.94 -23.46
N LEU A 158 0.94 1.15 -22.84
CA LEU A 158 0.77 1.11 -21.41
C LEU A 158 1.91 0.33 -20.75
N ARG A 159 2.30 0.76 -19.57
CA ARG A 159 3.29 0.07 -18.72
C ARG A 159 2.53 -0.65 -17.62
N ALA A 160 2.43 -1.98 -17.74
CA ALA A 160 1.71 -2.81 -16.78
C ALA A 160 2.63 -3.30 -15.67
N LEU A 161 2.10 -3.39 -14.46
CA LEU A 161 2.78 -3.99 -13.32
C LEU A 161 2.07 -5.28 -12.91
N ILE A 162 2.87 -6.32 -12.64
CA ILE A 162 2.41 -7.62 -12.18
C ILE A 162 3.04 -7.98 -10.83
N SER A 163 2.43 -8.92 -10.10
CA SER A 163 3.00 -9.39 -8.84
C SER A 163 4.29 -10.18 -9.08
N ILE A 164 5.27 -10.02 -8.18
CA ILE A 164 6.50 -10.83 -8.18
C ILE A 164 6.17 -12.26 -7.74
N SER A 165 5.62 -12.44 -6.53
CA SER A 165 5.49 -13.75 -5.87
C SER A 165 4.09 -14.36 -5.97
N HIS A 166 3.07 -13.59 -6.34
CA HIS A 166 1.67 -14.01 -6.29
C HIS A 166 0.93 -13.88 -7.62
N LEU A 167 1.64 -14.00 -8.75
CA LEU A 167 1.05 -13.93 -10.09
C LEU A 167 0.28 -15.23 -10.39
N ILE A 168 -1.04 -15.13 -10.57
CA ILE A 168 -1.92 -16.25 -10.89
C ILE A 168 -2.17 -16.37 -12.40
N ASP A 169 -2.65 -17.55 -12.85
CA ASP A 169 -2.84 -17.83 -14.28
C ASP A 169 -3.87 -16.89 -14.94
N LYS A 170 -4.93 -16.52 -14.23
CA LYS A 170 -5.91 -15.54 -14.73
C LYS A 170 -5.29 -14.16 -15.03
N GLU A 171 -4.31 -13.72 -14.23
CA GLU A 171 -3.57 -12.49 -14.49
C GLU A 171 -2.67 -12.62 -15.72
N LYS A 172 -2.00 -13.77 -15.89
CA LYS A 172 -1.20 -14.07 -17.09
C LYS A 172 -2.04 -14.09 -18.36
N GLU A 173 -3.22 -14.70 -18.30
CA GLU A 173 -4.17 -14.74 -19.43
C GLU A 173 -4.65 -13.35 -19.82
N GLN A 174 -4.94 -12.50 -18.82
CA GLN A 174 -5.38 -11.12 -19.05
C GLN A 174 -4.28 -10.29 -19.73
N ILE A 175 -3.03 -10.42 -19.26
CA ILE A 175 -1.88 -9.77 -19.89
C ILE A 175 -1.70 -10.26 -21.33
N ALA A 176 -1.80 -11.57 -21.58
CA ALA A 176 -1.67 -12.14 -22.91
C ALA A 176 -2.78 -11.66 -23.86
N ARG A 177 -4.02 -11.53 -23.36
CA ARG A 177 -5.18 -11.05 -24.12
C ARG A 177 -5.01 -9.60 -24.59
N HIS A 178 -4.39 -8.76 -23.77
CA HIS A 178 -4.22 -7.32 -24.02
C HIS A 178 -2.78 -6.93 -24.38
N LYS A 179 -1.95 -7.89 -24.80
CA LYS A 179 -0.51 -7.67 -25.03
C LYS A 179 -0.18 -6.51 -25.99
N GLU A 180 -1.04 -6.29 -26.99
CA GLU A 180 -0.84 -5.16 -27.92
C GLU A 180 -1.09 -3.78 -27.32
N CYS A 181 -1.71 -3.71 -26.13
CA CYS A 181 -1.89 -2.46 -25.40
C CYS A 181 -0.62 -2.07 -24.64
N PHE A 182 0.29 -3.04 -24.38
CA PHE A 182 1.43 -2.85 -23.48
C PHE A 182 2.74 -2.53 -24.21
N GLU A 183 3.42 -1.49 -23.75
CA GLU A 183 4.82 -1.20 -24.06
C GLU A 183 5.73 -2.10 -23.22
N SER A 184 5.36 -2.30 -21.95
CA SER A 184 6.10 -3.15 -21.02
C SER A 184 5.21 -3.83 -20.00
N VAL A 185 5.66 -4.98 -19.49
CA VAL A 185 5.06 -5.69 -18.35
C VAL A 185 6.18 -5.98 -17.37
N THR A 186 6.13 -5.37 -16.18
CA THR A 186 7.24 -5.38 -15.21
C THR A 186 6.77 -5.97 -13.89
N PRO A 187 7.51 -6.93 -13.29
CA PRO A 187 7.24 -7.38 -11.92
C PRO A 187 7.45 -6.26 -10.90
N CYS A 188 6.52 -6.14 -9.97
CA CYS A 188 6.55 -5.14 -8.90
C CYS A 188 5.91 -5.71 -7.63
N GLY A 189 6.58 -5.60 -6.49
CA GLY A 189 6.11 -6.14 -5.21
C GLY A 189 5.22 -5.17 -4.45
N ALA A 190 4.47 -5.70 -3.50
CA ALA A 190 3.78 -4.96 -2.46
C ALA A 190 2.96 -3.75 -2.95
N ALA A 191 2.74 -2.77 -2.07
CA ALA A 191 2.11 -1.50 -2.38
C ALA A 191 2.96 -0.60 -3.31
N THR A 192 4.20 -0.99 -3.64
CA THR A 192 5.05 -0.26 -4.59
C THR A 192 4.37 -0.05 -5.95
N LYS A 193 3.46 -0.96 -6.37
CA LYS A 193 2.66 -0.79 -7.59
C LYS A 193 1.85 0.50 -7.59
N PHE A 194 1.22 0.83 -6.47
CA PHE A 194 0.48 2.08 -6.30
C PHE A 194 1.40 3.29 -6.46
N CYS A 195 2.59 3.24 -5.84
CA CYS A 195 3.59 4.30 -5.94
C CYS A 195 4.02 4.54 -7.39
N ARG A 196 4.33 3.46 -8.13
CA ARG A 196 4.78 3.57 -9.54
C ARG A 196 3.72 4.12 -10.48
N ILE A 197 2.45 3.78 -10.24
CA ILE A 197 1.34 4.33 -11.03
C ILE A 197 1.07 5.78 -10.62
N ALA A 198 1.06 6.09 -9.31
CA ALA A 198 0.84 7.44 -8.80
C ALA A 198 1.92 8.46 -9.26
N GLU A 199 3.19 8.03 -9.40
CA GLU A 199 4.27 8.89 -9.92
C GLU A 199 4.39 8.89 -11.45
N GLY A 200 3.46 8.24 -12.17
CA GLY A 200 3.42 8.22 -13.63
C GLY A 200 4.50 7.35 -14.30
N VAL A 201 5.15 6.44 -13.55
CA VAL A 201 6.15 5.49 -14.06
C VAL A 201 5.50 4.26 -14.67
N ALA A 202 4.31 3.88 -14.19
CA ALA A 202 3.50 2.81 -14.73
C ALA A 202 2.04 3.30 -14.90
N ASP A 203 1.19 2.48 -15.52
CA ASP A 203 -0.13 2.90 -15.95
C ASP A 203 -1.26 1.99 -15.43
N VAL A 204 -0.98 0.68 -15.26
CA VAL A 204 -2.01 -0.29 -14.89
C VAL A 204 -1.44 -1.45 -14.08
N ALA A 205 -2.21 -1.90 -13.09
CA ALA A 205 -2.05 -3.20 -12.42
C ALA A 205 -3.44 -3.78 -12.11
N VAL A 206 -3.60 -5.08 -12.30
CA VAL A 206 -4.86 -5.80 -12.01
C VAL A 206 -4.55 -7.00 -11.14
N ARG A 207 -5.35 -7.22 -10.11
CA ARG A 207 -5.25 -8.34 -9.19
C ARG A 207 -6.56 -9.11 -9.15
N TYR A 208 -6.53 -10.36 -9.58
CA TYR A 208 -7.65 -11.31 -9.47
C TYR A 208 -7.58 -12.16 -8.21
N SER A 209 -6.47 -12.10 -7.47
CA SER A 209 -6.31 -12.80 -6.20
C SER A 209 -7.20 -12.20 -5.13
N VAL A 210 -7.88 -13.05 -4.39
CA VAL A 210 -8.78 -12.69 -3.27
C VAL A 210 -8.08 -12.65 -1.90
N GLY A 211 -6.76 -12.78 -1.89
CA GLY A 211 -5.97 -12.89 -0.65
C GLY A 211 -5.52 -11.56 -0.07
N THR A 212 -5.65 -10.44 -0.81
CA THR A 212 -5.26 -9.12 -0.29
C THR A 212 -6.28 -8.60 0.72
N LYS A 213 -5.82 -7.77 1.62
CA LYS A 213 -6.60 -7.24 2.74
C LYS A 213 -6.59 -5.70 2.72
N GLU A 214 -7.32 -5.05 3.60
CA GLU A 214 -7.40 -3.58 3.65
C GLU A 214 -6.02 -2.93 3.83
N TRP A 215 -5.14 -3.47 4.64
CA TRP A 215 -3.82 -2.91 4.93
C TRP A 215 -2.85 -2.97 3.74
N ASP A 216 -3.05 -3.91 2.79
CA ASP A 216 -2.26 -4.00 1.55
C ASP A 216 -2.57 -2.86 0.57
N THR A 217 -3.77 -2.25 0.67
CA THR A 217 -4.29 -1.37 -0.38
C THR A 217 -4.69 0.04 0.10
N ALA A 218 -5.08 0.20 1.36
CA ALA A 218 -5.67 1.45 1.86
C ALA A 218 -4.75 2.68 1.68
N ALA A 219 -3.46 2.56 1.99
CA ALA A 219 -2.50 3.66 1.80
C ALA A 219 -2.26 3.95 0.31
N GLY A 220 -2.28 2.90 -0.52
CA GLY A 220 -2.15 3.00 -1.98
C GLY A 220 -3.35 3.67 -2.65
N GLU A 221 -4.55 3.40 -2.15
CA GLU A 221 -5.78 4.02 -2.67
C GLU A 221 -5.73 5.54 -2.62
N ILE A 222 -5.52 6.12 -1.44
CA ILE A 222 -5.48 7.58 -1.31
C ILE A 222 -4.31 8.19 -2.07
N LEU A 223 -3.15 7.53 -2.09
CA LEU A 223 -2.00 7.99 -2.87
C LEU A 223 -2.36 8.08 -4.36
N LEU A 224 -3.00 7.05 -4.89
CA LEU A 224 -3.38 6.98 -6.29
C LEU A 224 -4.48 7.99 -6.64
N GLU A 225 -5.55 8.08 -5.83
CA GLU A 225 -6.65 9.03 -6.04
C GLU A 225 -6.15 10.48 -6.03
N GLU A 226 -5.31 10.86 -5.09
CA GLU A 226 -4.75 12.20 -4.98
C GLU A 226 -3.69 12.52 -6.06
N ALA A 227 -3.14 11.48 -6.72
CA ALA A 227 -2.32 11.61 -7.92
C ALA A 227 -3.14 11.72 -9.22
N GLY A 228 -4.47 11.52 -9.15
CA GLY A 228 -5.38 11.58 -10.30
C GLY A 228 -5.68 10.23 -10.95
N GLY A 229 -5.27 9.12 -10.35
CA GLY A 229 -5.58 7.76 -10.78
C GLY A 229 -6.80 7.17 -10.07
N HIS A 230 -7.02 5.86 -10.27
CA HIS A 230 -8.19 5.16 -9.76
C HIS A 230 -7.85 3.80 -9.17
N PHE A 231 -8.46 3.51 -8.02
CA PHE A 231 -8.47 2.20 -7.37
C PHE A 231 -9.91 1.71 -7.24
N THR A 232 -10.19 0.49 -7.71
CA THR A 232 -11.52 -0.11 -7.65
C THR A 232 -11.42 -1.63 -7.47
N ASN A 233 -12.53 -2.29 -7.12
CA ASN A 233 -12.65 -3.73 -7.29
C ASN A 233 -12.77 -4.11 -8.79
N LEU A 234 -12.84 -5.41 -9.10
CA LEU A 234 -12.99 -5.88 -10.49
C LEU A 234 -14.38 -5.60 -11.10
N HIS A 235 -15.33 -5.12 -10.30
CA HIS A 235 -16.65 -4.63 -10.76
C HIS A 235 -16.64 -3.11 -11.01
N LEU A 236 -15.45 -2.45 -10.89
CA LEU A 236 -15.26 -1.01 -11.03
C LEU A 236 -15.96 -0.18 -9.92
N GLU A 237 -16.17 -0.79 -8.76
CA GLU A 237 -16.75 -0.16 -7.59
C GLU A 237 -15.66 0.20 -6.56
N LYS A 238 -15.88 1.24 -5.77
CA LYS A 238 -14.97 1.62 -4.68
C LYS A 238 -15.10 0.66 -3.51
N TYR A 239 -13.97 0.36 -2.88
CA TYR A 239 -13.97 -0.26 -1.56
C TYR A 239 -14.34 0.75 -0.47
N THR A 240 -15.01 0.27 0.56
CA THR A 240 -15.12 0.95 1.87
C THR A 240 -14.08 0.34 2.81
N HIS A 241 -13.73 1.04 3.86
CA HIS A 241 -12.68 0.61 4.81
C HIS A 241 -13.22 0.46 6.24
N ASN A 242 -12.37 -0.08 7.12
CA ASN A 242 -12.78 -0.48 8.47
C ASN A 242 -13.97 -1.46 8.43
N ARG A 243 -13.88 -2.46 7.54
CA ARG A 243 -14.90 -3.49 7.34
C ARG A 243 -14.76 -4.60 8.37
N GLU A 244 -15.82 -5.36 8.58
CA GLU A 244 -15.79 -6.59 9.38
C GLU A 244 -14.94 -7.68 8.71
N ASP A 245 -15.19 -7.93 7.41
CA ASP A 245 -14.33 -8.73 6.56
C ASP A 245 -13.25 -7.83 5.91
N VAL A 246 -12.03 -7.99 6.36
CA VAL A 246 -10.90 -7.17 5.91
C VAL A 246 -10.39 -7.54 4.51
N TYR A 247 -10.82 -8.68 3.94
CA TYR A 247 -10.34 -9.15 2.64
C TYR A 247 -10.92 -8.36 1.47
N ASN A 248 -10.10 -8.12 0.45
CA ASN A 248 -10.50 -7.56 -0.83
C ASN A 248 -10.91 -8.72 -1.77
N ARG A 249 -12.08 -9.32 -1.47
CA ARG A 249 -12.52 -10.58 -2.11
C ARG A 249 -12.82 -10.46 -3.59
N ASP A 250 -13.13 -9.26 -4.07
CA ASP A 250 -13.42 -9.00 -5.47
C ASP A 250 -12.18 -8.58 -6.28
N GLY A 251 -10.97 -8.84 -5.75
CA GLY A 251 -9.74 -8.40 -6.39
C GLY A 251 -9.67 -6.89 -6.55
N TYR A 252 -8.75 -6.38 -7.39
CA TYR A 252 -8.70 -4.94 -7.61
C TYR A 252 -8.03 -4.51 -8.93
N VAL A 253 -8.33 -3.29 -9.33
CA VAL A 253 -7.72 -2.57 -10.44
C VAL A 253 -7.07 -1.29 -9.92
N VAL A 254 -5.84 -1.05 -10.34
CA VAL A 254 -5.07 0.19 -10.10
C VAL A 254 -4.70 0.76 -11.45
N VAL A 255 -5.21 1.94 -11.81
CA VAL A 255 -4.98 2.55 -13.12
C VAL A 255 -4.78 4.06 -13.04
N ASN A 256 -4.01 4.58 -13.98
CA ASN A 256 -3.88 6.01 -14.18
C ASN A 256 -5.17 6.65 -14.74
N ASP A 257 -5.93 5.91 -15.56
CA ASP A 257 -7.18 6.33 -16.19
C ASP A 257 -8.12 5.15 -16.32
N MET A 258 -9.42 5.31 -16.00
CA MET A 258 -10.41 4.23 -16.04
C MET A 258 -10.54 3.57 -17.41
N ARG A 259 -10.21 4.26 -18.51
CA ARG A 259 -10.16 3.69 -19.86
C ARG A 259 -9.10 2.60 -20.03
N ASN A 260 -8.17 2.50 -19.09
CA ASN A 260 -7.11 1.48 -19.03
C ASN A 260 -7.45 0.31 -18.09
N ALA A 261 -8.64 0.27 -17.51
CA ALA A 261 -9.12 -0.86 -16.72
C ALA A 261 -9.41 -2.06 -17.64
N LEU A 262 -8.35 -2.74 -18.07
CA LEU A 262 -8.40 -3.89 -18.97
C LEU A 262 -8.82 -5.14 -18.17
N LEU A 263 -10.12 -5.45 -18.16
CA LEU A 263 -10.74 -6.57 -17.43
C LEU A 263 -11.19 -7.70 -18.33
#